data_471200020cf4654c57b16678fc89c76c
#
_entry.id   471200020cf4654c57b16678fc89c76c
#
_cell.length_a   1.000
_cell.length_b   1.000
_cell.length_c   1.000
_cell.angle_alpha   90.00
_cell.angle_beta   90.00
_cell.angle_gamma   90.00
#
_symmetry.space_group_name_H-M   'P 1'
#
loop_
_entity.id
_entity.type
_entity.pdbx_description
1 polymer ?
#
loop_
_entity_poly.entity_id
_entity_poly.type
_entity_poly.pdbx_seq_one_letter_code
_entity_poly.pdbx_strand_id
1 'polypeptide(L)'
;NKKQIDGTIDECISLLDIAEKFRAFGWYAVTVKGDDIEAIQEAFKQVRENQSDKPGVLVLDGVKGSGVKCIEKMKFNHMIPVDKELADRCLAELEAVKNSL
;
A
#
# COMPACT_ATOMS: atom_id res chain seq x y z
N ASN A 1 -3.08 2.43 -1.70
CA ASN A 1 -2.42 3.39 -0.78
C ASN A 1 -3.34 4.51 -0.29
N LYS A 2 -4.61 4.46 -0.62
CA LYS A 2 -5.71 5.34 -0.13
C LYS A 2 -5.58 6.83 -0.47
N LYS A 3 -4.56 7.25 -1.22
CA LYS A 3 -4.35 8.66 -1.64
C LYS A 3 -3.94 8.74 -3.10
N GLN A 4 -4.32 9.81 -3.75
CA GLN A 4 -3.84 10.21 -5.07
C GLN A 4 -3.37 11.68 -5.04
N ILE A 5 -3.19 12.32 -6.19
CA ILE A 5 -2.65 13.69 -6.28
C ILE A 5 -3.53 14.68 -5.50
N ASP A 6 -4.84 14.64 -5.75
CA ASP A 6 -5.80 15.66 -5.29
C ASP A 6 -6.42 15.37 -3.91
N GLY A 7 -6.10 14.24 -3.28
CA GLY A 7 -6.64 13.90 -1.98
C GLY A 7 -6.70 12.40 -1.71
N THR A 8 -7.59 12.00 -0.82
CA THR A 8 -7.89 10.58 -0.60
C THR A 8 -8.69 10.02 -1.78
N ILE A 9 -8.63 8.69 -1.97
CA ILE A 9 -9.44 8.05 -3.02
C ILE A 9 -10.93 8.23 -2.79
N ASP A 10 -11.39 8.32 -1.54
CA ASP A 10 -12.81 8.53 -1.23
C ASP A 10 -13.28 9.97 -1.53
N GLU A 11 -12.40 10.97 -1.37
CA GLU A 11 -12.70 12.36 -1.74
C GLU A 11 -12.73 12.56 -3.27
N CYS A 12 -11.91 11.83 -4.01
CA CYS A 12 -11.79 12.00 -5.47
C CYS A 12 -12.70 11.05 -6.22
N ILE A 13 -12.49 9.75 -6.05
CA ILE A 13 -13.30 8.68 -6.60
C ILE A 13 -13.14 7.41 -5.77
N SER A 14 -14.17 7.03 -5.03
CA SER A 14 -14.12 5.83 -4.22
C SER A 14 -14.07 4.58 -5.10
N LEU A 15 -13.06 3.75 -4.88
CA LEU A 15 -12.91 2.47 -5.56
C LEU A 15 -13.63 1.33 -4.83
N LEU A 16 -14.19 1.57 -3.65
CA LEU A 16 -14.81 0.55 -2.81
C LEU A 16 -13.86 -0.65 -2.62
N ASP A 17 -14.40 -1.87 -2.59
CA ASP A 17 -13.57 -3.07 -2.51
C ASP A 17 -12.99 -3.42 -3.89
N ILE A 18 -11.67 -3.26 -4.00
CA ILE A 18 -10.93 -3.52 -5.25
C ILE A 18 -10.91 -5.02 -5.55
N ALA A 19 -10.74 -5.88 -4.53
CA ALA A 19 -10.68 -7.32 -4.72
C ALA A 19 -12.03 -7.86 -5.23
N GLU A 20 -13.16 -7.34 -4.71
CA GLU A 20 -14.49 -7.71 -5.22
C GLU A 20 -14.68 -7.34 -6.69
N LYS A 21 -14.15 -6.21 -7.13
CA LYS A 21 -14.21 -5.82 -8.55
C LYS A 21 -13.44 -6.82 -9.43
N PHE A 22 -12.25 -7.24 -9.02
CA PHE A 22 -11.50 -8.25 -9.74
C PHE A 22 -12.23 -9.61 -9.73
N ARG A 23 -12.84 -10.00 -8.61
CA ARG A 23 -13.66 -11.22 -8.54
C ARG A 23 -14.84 -11.16 -9.49
N ALA A 24 -15.52 -10.00 -9.61
CA ALA A 24 -16.62 -9.81 -10.55
C ALA A 24 -16.18 -9.96 -12.02
N PHE A 25 -14.91 -9.65 -12.33
CA PHE A 25 -14.32 -9.93 -13.65
C PHE A 25 -13.76 -11.36 -13.80
N GLY A 26 -13.99 -12.23 -12.84
CA GLY A 26 -13.58 -13.64 -12.92
C GLY A 26 -12.16 -13.93 -12.42
N TRP A 27 -11.51 -12.99 -11.74
CA TRP A 27 -10.17 -13.19 -11.17
C TRP A 27 -10.23 -13.86 -9.80
N TYR A 28 -9.16 -14.57 -9.45
CA TYR A 28 -8.89 -14.96 -8.07
C TYR A 28 -8.17 -13.80 -7.37
N ALA A 29 -8.83 -13.16 -6.41
CA ALA A 29 -8.32 -11.93 -5.80
C ALA A 29 -8.12 -12.11 -4.28
N VAL A 30 -6.95 -11.74 -3.80
CA VAL A 30 -6.55 -11.72 -2.39
C VAL A 30 -6.17 -10.31 -1.99
N THR A 31 -6.69 -9.81 -0.89
CA THR A 31 -6.25 -8.55 -0.28
C THR A 31 -5.30 -8.85 0.87
N VAL A 32 -4.17 -8.15 0.92
CA VAL A 32 -3.15 -8.34 1.95
C VAL A 32 -2.59 -6.98 2.38
N LYS A 33 -2.15 -6.90 3.64
CA LYS A 33 -1.47 -5.72 4.16
C LYS A 33 -0.17 -5.45 3.40
N GLY A 34 -0.04 -4.26 2.80
CA GLY A 34 1.00 -3.95 1.83
C GLY A 34 2.41 -3.73 2.42
N ASP A 35 2.54 -3.65 3.74
CA ASP A 35 3.80 -3.51 4.49
C ASP A 35 4.18 -4.78 5.29
N ASP A 36 3.42 -5.87 5.14
CA ASP A 36 3.65 -7.15 5.80
C ASP A 36 4.23 -8.15 4.79
N ILE A 37 5.54 -8.33 4.82
CA ILE A 37 6.27 -9.17 3.86
C ILE A 37 5.86 -10.65 3.98
N GLU A 38 5.64 -11.14 5.20
CA GLU A 38 5.24 -12.54 5.41
C GLU A 38 3.83 -12.79 4.88
N ALA A 39 2.90 -11.87 5.15
CA ALA A 39 1.55 -11.94 4.61
C ALA A 39 1.53 -11.85 3.07
N ILE A 40 2.40 -11.02 2.47
CA ILE A 40 2.54 -10.92 1.01
C ILE A 40 3.06 -12.24 0.42
N GLN A 41 4.08 -12.85 1.04
CA GLN A 41 4.63 -14.13 0.59
C GLN A 41 3.57 -15.24 0.64
N GLU A 42 2.81 -15.33 1.73
CA GLU A 42 1.72 -16.31 1.86
C GLU A 42 0.62 -16.06 0.83
N ALA A 43 0.24 -14.79 0.59
CA ALA A 43 -0.74 -14.46 -0.44
C ALA A 43 -0.27 -14.84 -1.85
N PHE A 44 1.01 -14.65 -2.17
CA PHE A 44 1.59 -15.13 -3.42
C PHE A 44 1.50 -16.65 -3.55
N LYS A 45 1.78 -17.38 -2.46
CA LYS A 45 1.65 -18.84 -2.44
C LYS A 45 0.20 -19.25 -2.70
N GLN A 46 -0.77 -18.64 -2.02
CA GLN A 46 -2.19 -18.93 -2.23
C GLN A 46 -2.63 -18.68 -3.69
N VAL A 47 -2.18 -17.60 -4.31
CA VAL A 47 -2.49 -17.31 -5.72
C VAL A 47 -1.86 -18.35 -6.64
N ARG A 48 -0.63 -18.77 -6.40
CA ARG A 48 0.08 -19.77 -7.23
C ARG A 48 -0.49 -21.17 -7.08
N GLU A 49 -0.93 -21.53 -5.87
CA GLU A 49 -1.51 -22.85 -5.56
C GLU A 49 -3.01 -22.93 -5.89
N ASN A 50 -3.62 -21.81 -6.26
CA ASN A 50 -5.00 -21.79 -6.69
C ASN A 50 -5.17 -22.63 -7.98
N GLN A 51 -5.89 -23.73 -7.86
CA GLN A 51 -6.10 -24.70 -8.96
C GLN A 51 -7.19 -24.28 -9.97
N SER A 52 -7.68 -23.04 -9.89
CA SER A 52 -8.64 -22.53 -10.86
C SER A 52 -7.93 -21.96 -12.09
N ASP A 53 -8.56 -22.05 -13.26
CA ASP A 53 -8.08 -21.40 -14.49
C ASP A 53 -8.18 -19.83 -14.46
N LYS A 54 -8.52 -19.29 -13.30
CA LYS A 54 -8.68 -17.84 -13.12
C LYS A 54 -7.32 -17.16 -12.97
N PRO A 55 -7.10 -16.03 -13.62
CA PRO A 55 -5.92 -15.21 -13.34
C PRO A 55 -5.93 -14.75 -11.88
N GLY A 56 -4.76 -14.63 -11.27
CA GLY A 56 -4.61 -14.23 -9.88
C GLY A 56 -4.19 -12.76 -9.74
N VAL A 57 -4.69 -12.09 -8.71
CA VAL A 57 -4.30 -10.73 -8.34
C VAL A 57 -4.14 -10.59 -6.84
N LEU A 58 -3.06 -9.94 -6.42
CA LEU A 58 -2.87 -9.45 -5.06
C LEU A 58 -3.18 -7.96 -5.00
N VAL A 59 -4.10 -7.60 -4.12
CA VAL A 59 -4.39 -6.20 -3.78
C VAL A 59 -3.63 -5.85 -2.52
N LEU A 60 -2.62 -5.00 -2.63
CA LEU A 60 -1.83 -4.53 -1.49
C LEU A 60 -2.55 -3.35 -0.83
N ASP A 61 -3.10 -3.58 0.37
CA ASP A 61 -3.68 -2.51 1.18
C ASP A 61 -2.56 -1.79 1.94
N GLY A 62 -2.16 -0.64 1.46
CA GLY A 62 -1.06 0.14 2.00
C GLY A 62 -1.42 1.59 2.27
N VAL A 63 -0.48 2.31 2.88
CA VAL A 63 -0.54 3.75 3.13
C VAL A 63 0.48 4.44 2.23
N LYS A 64 0.08 5.52 1.56
CA LYS A 64 1.01 6.28 0.73
C LYS A 64 2.07 6.97 1.60
N GLY A 65 3.36 6.67 1.33
CA GLY A 65 4.48 7.11 2.15
C GLY A 65 4.79 6.19 3.33
N SER A 66 4.27 4.94 3.30
CA SER A 66 4.45 3.95 4.37
C SER A 66 5.93 3.82 4.80
N GLY A 67 6.12 3.75 6.11
CA GLY A 67 7.45 3.68 6.75
C GLY A 67 7.99 5.01 7.23
N VAL A 68 7.46 6.15 6.76
CA VAL A 68 7.88 7.49 7.18
C VAL A 68 6.67 8.29 7.64
N LYS A 69 6.44 8.33 8.95
CA LYS A 69 5.22 8.89 9.55
C LYS A 69 4.99 10.35 9.20
N CYS A 70 6.05 11.16 9.10
CA CYS A 70 5.89 12.57 8.71
C CYS A 70 5.38 12.72 7.27
N ILE A 71 5.71 11.79 6.36
CA ILE A 71 5.19 11.76 4.99
C ILE A 71 3.77 11.19 4.96
N GLU A 72 3.50 10.11 5.69
CA GLU A 72 2.16 9.48 5.74
C GLU A 72 1.07 10.47 6.16
N LYS A 73 1.39 11.35 7.14
CA LYS A 73 0.46 12.35 7.70
C LYS A 73 0.19 13.52 6.78
N MET A 74 1.00 13.76 5.77
CA MET A 74 0.76 14.87 4.83
C MET A 74 -0.53 14.62 4.05
N LYS A 75 -1.38 15.63 3.95
CA LYS A 75 -2.60 15.56 3.13
C LYS A 75 -2.25 15.32 1.66
N PHE A 76 -1.29 16.04 1.14
CA PHE A 76 -0.78 15.93 -0.23
C PHE A 76 0.67 15.44 -0.18
N ASN A 77 0.90 14.20 -0.56
CA ASN A 77 2.21 13.56 -0.53
C ASN A 77 2.57 12.83 -1.85
N HIS A 78 1.98 13.29 -2.95
CA HIS A 78 2.31 12.75 -4.27
C HIS A 78 3.58 13.40 -4.85
N MET A 79 3.70 14.72 -4.71
CA MET A 79 4.86 15.49 -5.09
C MET A 79 5.24 16.41 -3.94
N ILE A 80 6.38 16.15 -3.31
CA ILE A 80 6.82 16.84 -2.10
C ILE A 80 8.17 17.49 -2.40
N PRO A 81 8.31 18.81 -2.27
CA PRO A 81 9.64 19.43 -2.22
C PRO A 81 10.34 18.98 -0.93
N VAL A 82 11.41 18.24 -1.07
CA VAL A 82 12.19 17.71 0.07
C VAL A 82 13.34 18.68 0.33
N ASP A 83 13.18 19.53 1.33
CA ASP A 83 14.26 20.35 1.86
C ASP A 83 15.10 19.55 2.89
N LYS A 84 16.16 20.20 3.39
CA LYS A 84 17.07 19.54 4.33
C LYS A 84 16.36 19.16 5.63
N GLU A 85 15.47 20.00 6.14
CA GLU A 85 14.75 19.76 7.41
C GLU A 85 13.84 18.51 7.28
N LEU A 86 13.07 18.43 6.19
CA LEU A 86 12.23 17.27 5.94
C LEU A 86 13.05 16.00 5.73
N ALA A 87 14.16 16.08 5.00
CA ALA A 87 15.07 14.95 4.80
C ALA A 87 15.64 14.45 6.14
N ASP A 88 16.13 15.35 6.99
CA ASP A 88 16.69 14.99 8.30
C ASP A 88 15.63 14.32 9.19
N ARG A 89 14.38 14.79 9.16
CA ARG A 89 13.26 14.15 9.88
C ARG A 89 12.94 12.77 9.37
N CYS A 90 12.88 12.60 8.05
CA CYS A 90 12.62 11.28 7.44
C CYS A 90 13.70 10.28 7.82
N LEU A 91 14.96 10.69 7.77
CA LEU A 91 16.10 9.84 8.14
C LEU A 91 16.05 9.47 9.62
N ALA A 92 15.76 10.42 10.52
CA ALA A 92 15.64 10.13 11.94
C ALA A 92 14.52 9.12 12.25
N GLU A 93 13.35 9.23 11.57
CA GLU A 93 12.27 8.26 11.73
C GLU A 93 12.68 6.85 11.24
N LEU A 94 13.39 6.75 10.12
CA LEU A 94 13.86 5.47 9.58
C LEU A 94 14.94 4.84 10.47
N GLU A 95 15.87 5.64 11.01
CA GLU A 95 16.88 5.16 11.97
C GLU A 95 16.24 4.64 13.26
N ALA A 96 15.21 5.33 13.76
CA ALA A 96 14.48 4.88 14.95
C ALA A 96 13.80 3.52 14.71
N VAL A 97 13.20 3.31 13.54
CA VAL A 97 12.61 2.00 13.17
C VAL A 97 13.69 0.94 13.07
N LYS A 98 14.80 1.22 12.38
CA LYS A 98 15.93 0.28 12.25
C LYS A 98 16.48 -0.18 13.60
N ASN A 99 16.57 0.73 14.57
CA ASN A 99 17.10 0.43 15.90
C ASN A 99 16.10 -0.31 16.80
N SER A 100 14.84 -0.45 16.36
CA SER A 100 13.79 -1.20 17.07
C SER A 100 13.58 -2.63 16.56
N LEU A 101 14.25 -2.99 15.48
CA LEU A 101 14.26 -4.33 14.89
C LEU A 101 15.32 -5.21 15.53
#